data_cfe637766fab246b2a654e85c4594ce8
#
_entry.id   cfe637766fab246b2a654e85c4594ce8
#
_cell.length_a   1.000
_cell.length_b   1.000
_cell.length_c   1.000
_cell.angle_alpha   90.00
_cell.angle_beta   90.00
_cell.angle_gamma   90.00
#
_symmetry.space_group_name_H-M   'P 1'
#
loop_
_entity.id
_entity.type
_entity.pdbx_description
1 polymer ?
#
loop_
_entity_poly.entity_id
_entity_poly.type
_entity_poly.pdbx_seq_one_letter_code
_entity_poly.pdbx_strand_id
1 'polypeptide(L)'
;MEYTEKIDGDGVSKMIEAAKGAGVERFILVSAFPDAWRDKDMPDSFEFYMKMKRKADVALVNSGLDWTIVRPGTLTDEAGTGQVTIGPAIEYGDVSRENVAAVIAELLGQDEILQLIIELTDGNIPVKNAVEGQRRPFK
;
A
#
# COMPACT_ATOMS: atom_id res chain seq x y z
N MET A 1 -16.47 -14.25 -3.75
CA MET A 1 -15.04 -14.31 -4.15
C MET A 1 -14.79 -13.86 -5.56
N GLU A 2 -15.80 -13.94 -6.41
CA GLU A 2 -15.68 -13.49 -7.80
C GLU A 2 -15.26 -12.02 -7.92
N TYR A 3 -15.87 -11.15 -7.10
CA TYR A 3 -15.52 -9.73 -7.10
C TYR A 3 -14.09 -9.49 -6.62
N THR A 4 -13.64 -10.25 -5.61
CA THR A 4 -12.28 -10.13 -5.09
C THR A 4 -11.26 -10.49 -6.17
N GLU A 5 -11.49 -11.58 -6.92
CA GLU A 5 -10.61 -11.97 -8.01
C GLU A 5 -10.58 -10.92 -9.13
N LYS A 6 -11.75 -10.39 -9.52
CA LYS A 6 -11.85 -9.41 -10.60
C LYS A 6 -11.29 -8.04 -10.22
N ILE A 7 -11.53 -7.58 -9.01
CA ILE A 7 -11.15 -6.23 -8.58
C ILE A 7 -9.76 -6.23 -7.94
N ASP A 8 -9.54 -7.09 -6.94
CA ASP A 8 -8.28 -7.08 -6.18
C ASP A 8 -7.15 -7.85 -6.86
N GLY A 9 -7.47 -8.76 -7.77
CA GLY A 9 -6.51 -9.52 -8.55
C GLY A 9 -6.42 -9.01 -9.98
N ASP A 10 -7.37 -9.41 -10.83
CA ASP A 10 -7.33 -9.12 -12.28
C ASP A 10 -7.51 -7.64 -12.60
N GLY A 11 -8.29 -6.91 -11.79
CA GLY A 11 -8.49 -5.48 -11.97
C GLY A 11 -7.19 -4.70 -11.85
N VAL A 12 -6.36 -5.04 -10.88
CA VAL A 12 -5.05 -4.39 -10.71
C VAL A 12 -4.15 -4.67 -11.91
N SER A 13 -4.11 -5.92 -12.40
CA SER A 13 -3.32 -6.27 -13.59
C SER A 13 -3.77 -5.47 -14.82
N LYS A 14 -5.06 -5.28 -15.00
CA LYS A 14 -5.61 -4.47 -16.08
C LYS A 14 -5.24 -3.00 -15.95
N MET A 15 -5.25 -2.46 -14.73
CA MET A 15 -4.85 -1.09 -14.46
C MET A 15 -3.36 -0.88 -14.77
N ILE A 16 -2.52 -1.84 -14.41
CA ILE A 16 -1.09 -1.81 -14.72
C ILE A 16 -0.88 -1.75 -16.24
N GLU A 17 -1.55 -2.61 -16.99
CA GLU A 17 -1.43 -2.61 -18.44
C GLU A 17 -1.94 -1.31 -19.06
N ALA A 18 -3.05 -0.76 -18.54
CA ALA A 18 -3.56 0.52 -18.99
C ALA A 18 -2.58 1.66 -18.71
N ALA A 19 -1.95 1.66 -17.53
CA ALA A 19 -0.94 2.66 -17.16
C ALA A 19 0.25 2.61 -18.11
N LYS A 20 0.75 1.41 -18.41
CA LYS A 20 1.86 1.22 -19.36
C LYS A 20 1.48 1.72 -20.75
N GLY A 21 0.30 1.36 -21.22
CA GLY A 21 -0.19 1.77 -22.55
C GLY A 21 -0.40 3.28 -22.66
N ALA A 22 -0.73 3.95 -21.56
CA ALA A 22 -0.94 5.41 -21.53
C ALA A 22 0.33 6.19 -21.24
N GLY A 23 1.46 5.51 -21.01
CA GLY A 23 2.72 6.19 -20.68
C GLY A 23 2.78 6.71 -19.25
N VAL A 24 1.92 6.22 -18.36
CA VAL A 24 1.95 6.58 -16.94
C VAL A 24 3.03 5.75 -16.26
N GLU A 25 3.98 6.41 -15.62
CA GLU A 25 5.10 5.73 -14.96
C GLU A 25 4.87 5.50 -13.48
N ARG A 26 4.33 6.49 -12.78
CA ARG A 26 4.14 6.45 -11.34
C ARG A 26 2.85 5.70 -10.97
N PHE A 27 2.97 4.67 -10.16
CA PHE A 27 1.84 3.84 -9.74
C PHE A 27 1.91 3.56 -8.24
N ILE A 28 0.90 3.98 -7.50
CA ILE A 28 0.80 3.70 -6.07
C ILE A 28 -0.36 2.74 -5.85
N LEU A 29 -0.07 1.61 -5.24
CA LEU A 29 -1.08 0.60 -4.92
C LEU A 29 -1.29 0.56 -3.42
N VAL A 30 -2.54 0.67 -3.00
CA VAL A 30 -2.91 0.39 -1.61
C VAL A 30 -3.24 -1.09 -1.51
N SER A 31 -2.42 -1.81 -0.77
CA SER A 31 -2.55 -3.25 -0.59
C SER A 31 -2.99 -3.56 0.85
N ALA A 32 -2.51 -4.62 1.44
CA ALA A 32 -2.88 -5.02 2.79
C ALA A 32 -1.66 -5.49 3.57
N PHE A 33 -1.69 -5.25 4.88
CA PHE A 33 -0.64 -5.69 5.80
C PHE A 33 -0.58 -7.22 5.76
N PRO A 34 0.56 -7.84 5.39
CA PRO A 34 0.60 -9.28 5.12
C PRO A 34 0.39 -10.14 6.36
N ASP A 35 0.70 -9.62 7.55
CA ASP A 35 0.55 -10.34 8.80
C ASP A 35 -0.76 -10.02 9.53
N ALA A 36 -1.66 -9.28 8.85
CA ALA A 36 -2.97 -8.92 9.41
C ALA A 36 -3.75 -10.20 9.76
N TRP A 37 -4.10 -10.33 11.05
CA TRP A 37 -4.96 -11.42 11.52
C TRP A 37 -4.39 -12.83 11.32
N ARG A 38 -3.08 -12.96 11.10
CA ARG A 38 -2.44 -14.25 10.80
C ARG A 38 -2.68 -15.30 11.86
N ASP A 39 -2.74 -14.91 13.12
CA ASP A 39 -2.93 -15.81 14.28
C ASP A 39 -4.41 -16.05 14.63
N LYS A 40 -5.33 -15.61 13.77
CA LYS A 40 -6.76 -15.76 14.01
C LYS A 40 -7.40 -16.62 12.94
N ASP A 41 -8.44 -17.36 13.36
CA ASP A 41 -9.28 -18.13 12.42
C ASP A 41 -10.11 -17.15 11.61
N MET A 42 -9.67 -16.89 10.39
CA MET A 42 -10.37 -15.97 9.49
C MET A 42 -11.22 -16.75 8.49
N PRO A 43 -12.33 -16.17 8.03
CA PRO A 43 -13.13 -16.80 6.97
C PRO A 43 -12.30 -17.04 5.71
N ASP A 44 -12.62 -18.09 4.97
CA ASP A 44 -11.97 -18.41 3.70
C ASP A 44 -11.99 -17.23 2.73
N SER A 45 -13.06 -16.42 2.75
CA SER A 45 -13.18 -15.22 1.92
C SER A 45 -12.09 -14.20 2.24
N PHE A 46 -11.69 -14.07 3.52
CA PHE A 46 -10.62 -13.16 3.92
C PHE A 46 -9.26 -13.67 3.42
N GLU A 47 -9.00 -14.98 3.56
CA GLU A 47 -7.75 -15.56 3.06
C GLU A 47 -7.63 -15.42 1.55
N PHE A 48 -8.74 -15.64 0.84
CA PHE A 48 -8.79 -15.43 -0.61
C PHE A 48 -8.50 -13.98 -0.97
N TYR A 49 -9.09 -13.03 -0.24
CA TYR A 49 -8.83 -11.60 -0.41
C TYR A 49 -7.34 -11.29 -0.25
N MET A 50 -6.71 -11.80 0.82
CA MET A 50 -5.29 -11.57 1.07
C MET A 50 -4.42 -12.20 -0.04
N LYS A 51 -4.81 -13.36 -0.55
CA LYS A 51 -4.11 -13.98 -1.67
C LYS A 51 -4.17 -13.12 -2.93
N MET A 52 -5.34 -12.53 -3.22
CA MET A 52 -5.48 -11.65 -4.38
C MET A 52 -4.68 -10.36 -4.21
N LYS A 53 -4.61 -9.82 -2.99
CA LYS A 53 -3.76 -8.66 -2.69
C LYS A 53 -2.28 -8.98 -2.94
N ARG A 54 -1.81 -10.14 -2.51
CA ARG A 54 -0.42 -10.57 -2.78
C ARG A 54 -0.15 -10.75 -4.27
N LYS A 55 -1.11 -11.33 -5.00
CA LYS A 55 -1.02 -11.49 -6.45
C LYS A 55 -0.89 -10.13 -7.15
N ALA A 56 -1.68 -9.16 -6.72
CA ALA A 56 -1.61 -7.79 -7.24
C ALA A 56 -0.26 -7.15 -6.95
N ASP A 57 0.27 -7.31 -5.74
CA ASP A 57 1.59 -6.80 -5.36
C ASP A 57 2.68 -7.37 -6.29
N VAL A 58 2.66 -8.67 -6.53
CA VAL A 58 3.64 -9.34 -7.40
C VAL A 58 3.55 -8.80 -8.83
N ALA A 59 2.34 -8.65 -9.35
CA ALA A 59 2.14 -8.13 -10.70
C ALA A 59 2.73 -6.72 -10.83
N LEU A 60 2.54 -5.87 -9.83
CA LEU A 60 3.06 -4.50 -9.85
C LEU A 60 4.58 -4.47 -9.73
N VAL A 61 5.16 -5.26 -8.84
CA VAL A 61 6.62 -5.35 -8.67
C VAL A 61 7.30 -5.75 -9.97
N ASN A 62 6.67 -6.61 -10.76
CA ASN A 62 7.21 -7.10 -12.03
C ASN A 62 6.85 -6.24 -13.24
N SER A 63 6.14 -5.13 -13.04
CA SER A 63 5.58 -4.33 -14.14
C SER A 63 6.58 -3.43 -14.87
N GLY A 64 7.67 -3.06 -14.23
CA GLY A 64 8.61 -2.07 -14.76
C GLY A 64 8.19 -0.63 -14.50
N LEU A 65 7.06 -0.40 -13.84
CA LEU A 65 6.60 0.94 -13.46
C LEU A 65 7.37 1.48 -12.25
N ASP A 66 7.28 2.78 -12.03
CA ASP A 66 7.78 3.43 -10.82
C ASP A 66 6.72 3.28 -9.73
N TRP A 67 6.71 2.11 -9.11
CA TRP A 67 5.66 1.71 -8.19
C TRP A 67 6.03 1.97 -6.73
N THR A 68 5.01 2.17 -5.90
CA THR A 68 5.12 2.07 -4.45
C THR A 68 3.88 1.32 -3.96
N ILE A 69 4.09 0.34 -3.10
CA ILE A 69 3.00 -0.42 -2.49
C ILE A 69 2.85 0.03 -1.04
N VAL A 70 1.66 0.50 -0.70
CA VAL A 70 1.32 0.92 0.67
C VAL A 70 0.45 -0.17 1.29
N ARG A 71 0.92 -0.73 2.39
CA ARG A 71 0.22 -1.78 3.14
C ARG A 71 -0.27 -1.21 4.47
N PRO A 72 -1.48 -0.66 4.51
CA PRO A 72 -2.01 -0.09 5.76
C PRO A 72 -2.48 -1.19 6.70
N GLY A 73 -2.46 -0.89 8.00
CA GLY A 73 -3.09 -1.72 9.01
C GLY A 73 -4.61 -1.65 8.92
N THR A 74 -5.30 -1.85 10.04
CA THR A 74 -6.76 -1.79 10.05
C THR A 74 -7.24 -0.36 9.80
N LEU A 75 -8.05 -0.18 8.75
CA LEU A 75 -8.56 1.14 8.36
C LEU A 75 -9.66 1.60 9.31
N THR A 76 -9.58 2.86 9.74
CA THR A 76 -10.59 3.48 10.59
C THR A 76 -11.13 4.74 9.95
N ASP A 77 -12.30 5.19 10.42
CA ASP A 77 -12.91 6.44 10.01
C ASP A 77 -12.65 7.58 11.00
N GLU A 78 -11.72 7.36 11.92
CA GLU A 78 -11.28 8.41 12.84
C GLU A 78 -10.65 9.56 12.08
N ALA A 79 -10.68 10.76 12.67
CA ALA A 79 -10.04 11.92 12.07
C ALA A 79 -8.53 11.68 11.91
N GLY A 80 -7.98 12.12 10.79
CA GLY A 80 -6.54 12.01 10.55
C GLY A 80 -5.77 12.95 11.46
N THR A 81 -4.74 12.40 12.11
CA THR A 81 -3.87 13.18 13.00
C THR A 81 -2.74 13.88 12.25
N GLY A 82 -2.46 13.43 11.03
CA GLY A 82 -1.28 13.88 10.29
C GLY A 82 0.01 13.26 10.79
N GLN A 83 -0.07 12.27 11.67
CA GLN A 83 1.09 11.59 12.24
C GLN A 83 0.95 10.08 12.08
N VAL A 84 2.01 9.45 11.61
CA VAL A 84 1.99 8.03 11.20
C VAL A 84 3.28 7.32 11.61
N THR A 85 3.27 6.00 11.46
CA THR A 85 4.45 5.15 11.48
C THR A 85 4.55 4.46 10.13
N ILE A 86 5.70 4.57 9.48
CA ILE A 86 5.97 3.95 8.18
C ILE A 86 7.29 3.20 8.26
N GLY A 87 7.32 2.02 7.68
CA GLY A 87 8.56 1.25 7.56
C GLY A 87 8.38 0.01 6.72
N PRO A 88 9.48 -0.71 6.44
CA PRO A 88 9.41 -1.96 5.67
C PRO A 88 8.80 -3.11 6.45
N ALA A 89 8.85 -3.05 7.78
CA ALA A 89 8.25 -4.04 8.68
C ALA A 89 8.00 -3.36 10.01
N ILE A 90 6.74 -3.03 10.27
CA ILE A 90 6.36 -2.34 11.51
C ILE A 90 5.33 -3.17 12.28
N GLU A 91 5.11 -2.80 13.54
CA GLU A 91 4.08 -3.43 14.35
C GLU A 91 2.70 -3.14 13.77
N TYR A 92 1.84 -4.17 13.72
CA TYR A 92 0.48 -4.03 13.21
C TYR A 92 -0.35 -3.11 14.12
N GLY A 93 -1.19 -2.31 13.52
CA GLY A 93 -2.08 -1.40 14.25
C GLY A 93 -3.10 -0.77 13.33
N ASP A 94 -3.84 0.19 13.86
CA ASP A 94 -4.87 0.91 13.11
C ASP A 94 -4.26 2.09 12.33
N VAL A 95 -4.96 2.51 11.30
CA VAL A 95 -4.63 3.73 10.57
C VAL A 95 -5.92 4.37 10.04
N SER A 96 -6.06 5.68 10.22
CA SER A 96 -7.22 6.38 9.66
C SER A 96 -7.12 6.45 8.13
N ARG A 97 -8.26 6.39 7.46
CA ARG A 97 -8.30 6.55 6.00
C ARG A 97 -7.76 7.92 5.58
N GLU A 98 -8.00 8.95 6.40
CA GLU A 98 -7.44 10.28 6.15
C GLU A 98 -5.91 10.29 6.18
N ASN A 99 -5.30 9.57 7.14
CA ASN A 99 -3.85 9.46 7.20
C ASN A 99 -3.29 8.67 6.01
N VAL A 100 -3.98 7.62 5.57
CA VAL A 100 -3.58 6.90 4.34
C VAL A 100 -3.58 7.84 3.14
N ALA A 101 -4.64 8.62 2.98
CA ALA A 101 -4.74 9.59 1.89
C ALA A 101 -3.61 10.63 1.95
N ALA A 102 -3.28 11.11 3.15
CA ALA A 102 -2.20 12.08 3.33
C ALA A 102 -0.84 11.48 2.94
N VAL A 103 -0.59 10.22 3.27
CA VAL A 103 0.65 9.53 2.88
C VAL A 103 0.72 9.38 1.36
N ILE A 104 -0.37 8.98 0.71
CA ILE A 104 -0.42 8.84 -0.74
C ILE A 104 -0.12 10.19 -1.42
N ALA A 105 -0.74 11.26 -0.94
CA ALA A 105 -0.51 12.60 -1.48
C ALA A 105 0.96 13.01 -1.36
N GLU A 106 1.59 12.73 -0.21
CA GLU A 106 3.00 13.03 0.01
C GLU A 106 3.90 12.18 -0.91
N LEU A 107 3.58 10.90 -1.08
CA LEU A 107 4.33 10.01 -1.98
C LEU A 107 4.29 10.52 -3.43
N LEU A 108 3.18 11.05 -3.87
CA LEU A 108 3.05 11.60 -5.22
C LEU A 108 3.93 12.82 -5.43
N GLY A 109 4.25 13.54 -4.37
CA GLY A 109 5.16 14.69 -4.40
C GLY A 109 6.62 14.36 -4.22
N GLN A 110 6.96 13.08 -3.95
CA GLN A 110 8.33 12.62 -3.64
C GLN A 110 8.83 11.68 -4.73
N ASP A 111 9.37 12.21 -5.81
CA ASP A 111 9.79 11.44 -6.98
C ASP A 111 10.91 10.42 -6.69
N GLU A 112 11.60 10.57 -5.57
CA GLU A 112 12.73 9.71 -5.21
C GLU A 112 12.31 8.45 -4.45
N ILE A 113 11.03 8.34 -4.08
CA ILE A 113 10.53 7.20 -3.30
C ILE A 113 9.82 6.25 -4.26
N LEU A 114 10.63 5.42 -4.90
CA LEU A 114 10.21 4.49 -5.95
C LEU A 114 10.54 3.06 -5.57
N GLN A 115 9.71 2.14 -6.05
CA GLN A 115 9.93 0.69 -5.93
C GLN A 115 10.13 0.25 -4.47
N LEU A 116 9.24 0.70 -3.60
CA LEU A 116 9.23 0.37 -2.19
C LEU A 116 7.90 -0.24 -1.79
N ILE A 117 7.97 -1.19 -0.87
CA ILE A 117 6.81 -1.71 -0.14
C ILE A 117 6.91 -1.12 1.27
N ILE A 118 5.90 -0.39 1.68
CA ILE A 118 5.87 0.23 3.01
C ILE A 118 4.62 -0.18 3.76
N GLU A 119 4.81 -0.49 5.05
CA GLU A 119 3.72 -0.72 5.99
C GLU A 119 3.39 0.58 6.70
N LEU A 120 2.13 0.80 7.01
CA LEU A 120 1.62 2.08 7.49
C LEU A 120 0.60 1.91 8.61
N THR A 121 0.84 2.60 9.73
CA THR A 121 -0.14 2.74 10.82
C THR A 121 -0.17 4.19 11.27
N ASP A 122 -1.18 4.54 12.09
CA ASP A 122 -1.14 5.80 12.84
C ASP A 122 0.08 5.76 13.77
N GLY A 123 0.64 6.92 14.07
CA GLY A 123 1.84 7.00 14.89
C GLY A 123 2.13 8.40 15.39
N ASN A 124 3.40 8.71 15.53
CA ASN A 124 3.87 9.94 16.16
C ASN A 124 4.76 10.81 15.28
N ILE A 125 4.94 10.43 14.01
CA ILE A 125 5.83 11.14 13.09
C ILE A 125 4.99 11.85 12.05
N PRO A 126 5.17 13.17 11.84
CA PRO A 126 4.43 13.87 10.79
C PRO A 126 4.58 13.17 9.44
N VAL A 127 3.51 13.12 8.68
CA VAL A 127 3.45 12.40 7.39
C VAL A 127 4.64 12.78 6.49
N LYS A 128 4.92 14.06 6.33
CA LYS A 128 6.03 14.52 5.49
C LYS A 128 7.36 13.89 5.93
N ASN A 129 7.64 13.92 7.23
CA ASN A 129 8.90 13.40 7.79
C ASN A 129 8.96 11.87 7.67
N ALA A 130 7.83 11.19 7.93
CA ALA A 130 7.76 9.74 7.84
C ALA A 130 8.02 9.27 6.41
N VAL A 131 7.43 9.94 5.43
CA VAL A 131 7.63 9.61 4.01
C VAL A 131 9.07 9.91 3.58
N GLU A 132 9.60 11.08 3.95
CA GLU A 132 11.00 11.42 3.63
C GLU A 132 11.99 10.40 4.19
N GLY A 133 11.68 9.82 5.36
CA GLY A 133 12.50 8.79 5.98
C GLY A 133 12.59 7.49 5.17
N GLN A 134 11.75 7.29 4.16
CA GLN A 134 11.78 6.11 3.31
C GLN A 134 12.72 6.24 2.11
N ARG A 135 13.33 7.39 1.92
CA ARG A 135 14.31 7.57 0.86
C ARG A 135 15.49 6.63 1.07
N ARG A 136 15.92 6.00 -0.01
CA ARG A 136 17.12 5.18 0.04
C ARG A 136 18.33 6.11 0.16
N PRO A 137 19.23 5.88 1.13
CA PRO A 137 20.39 6.75 1.30
C PRO A 137 21.40 6.62 0.14
N PHE A 138 21.32 5.52 -0.61
CA PHE A 138 22.20 5.28 -1.75
C PHE A 138 21.38 4.90 -2.97
N LYS A 139 21.78 5.42 -4.09
CA LYS A 139 21.20 5.08 -5.39
C LYS A 139 22.09 4.08 -6.11
#